data_aaa06bb8f405a8311ea036a546012b2f
#
_entry.id   aaa06bb8f405a8311ea036a546012b2f
#
_cell.length_a   1.000
_cell.length_b   1.000
_cell.length_c   1.000
_cell.angle_alpha   90.00
_cell.angle_beta   90.00
_cell.angle_gamma   90.00
#
_symmetry.space_group_name_H-M   'P 1'
#
loop_
_entity.id
_entity.type
_entity.pdbx_description
1 polymer ?
#
loop_
_entity_poly.entity_id
_entity_poly.type
_entity_poly.pdbx_seq_one_letter_code
_entity_poly.pdbx_strand_id
1 'polypeptide(L)'
;DHTTAFFPMFMAWFLKLHHRGEDLGPQFKANCEKPEFYINEKVRIEVMRHFGYFMTESTGNLSEYLPWFRSHERALKEYCDQPAFGGASGAYYHYCKAVVQKHKNVDYLALESAEITRRSVEYCSYILEAVETDHVFRLNGNVRNDGYITNLPQGACVEHAHDRREQEPG
;
A
#
# COMPACT_ATOMS: atom_id res chain seq x y z
N ASP A 1 17.43 4.69 6.40
CA ASP A 1 16.23 5.25 5.78
C ASP A 1 15.04 4.38 6.21
N HIS A 2 14.32 4.81 7.24
CA HIS A 2 13.20 4.05 7.75
C HIS A 2 11.91 4.80 7.48
N THR A 3 11.20 4.39 6.43
CA THR A 3 9.77 4.67 6.30
C THR A 3 9.05 3.59 7.08
N THR A 4 8.49 3.93 8.24
CA THR A 4 7.63 3.00 8.95
C THR A 4 6.23 3.15 8.37
N ALA A 5 5.91 2.31 7.40
CA ALA A 5 4.54 2.15 6.91
C ALA A 5 3.95 0.92 7.59
N PHE A 6 2.78 1.07 8.19
CA PHE A 6 1.98 -0.07 8.62
C PHE A 6 1.14 -0.52 7.45
N PHE A 7 1.30 -1.76 7.03
CA PHE A 7 0.49 -2.39 5.99
C PHE A 7 -0.45 -3.42 6.61
N PRO A 8 -1.73 -3.12 6.82
CA PRO A 8 -2.74 -4.11 6.55
C PRO A 8 -2.88 -4.23 5.04
N MET A 9 -3.20 -5.39 4.54
CA MET A 9 -3.13 -5.71 3.10
C MET A 9 -3.84 -4.74 2.16
N PHE A 10 -4.54 -3.71 2.66
CA PHE A 10 -5.26 -2.72 1.86
C PHE A 10 -5.34 -1.28 2.41
N MET A 11 -5.08 -1.00 3.68
CA MET A 11 -5.20 0.37 4.22
C MET A 11 -4.21 0.64 5.34
N ALA A 12 -3.01 1.04 5.01
CA ALA A 12 -2.01 1.47 5.98
C ALA A 12 -1.88 2.99 6.04
N TRP A 13 -1.34 3.46 7.16
CA TRP A 13 -1.08 4.87 7.41
C TRP A 13 0.42 5.14 7.42
N PHE A 14 0.86 6.22 6.80
CA PHE A 14 2.20 6.74 7.02
C PHE A 14 2.25 7.39 8.40
N LEU A 15 2.68 6.64 9.40
CA LEU A 15 2.79 7.14 10.77
C LEU A 15 4.03 8.00 10.98
N LYS A 16 5.15 7.61 10.35
CA LYS A 16 6.43 8.31 10.41
C LYS A 16 7.11 8.30 9.06
N LEU A 17 7.60 9.43 8.63
CA LEU A 17 8.38 9.59 7.41
C LEU A 17 9.72 10.23 7.77
N HIS A 18 10.78 9.41 7.82
CA HIS A 18 12.11 9.86 8.17
C HIS A 18 13.10 9.60 7.04
N HIS A 19 13.99 10.55 6.82
CA HIS A 19 15.13 10.40 5.92
C HIS A 19 16.38 10.95 6.59
N ARG A 20 17.45 10.15 6.70
CA ARG A 20 18.71 10.52 7.33
C ARG A 20 18.56 11.16 8.73
N GLY A 21 17.59 10.67 9.51
CA GLY A 21 17.32 11.16 10.86
C GLY A 21 16.39 12.38 10.93
N GLU A 22 16.01 12.96 9.81
CA GLU A 22 15.09 14.09 9.73
C GLU A 22 13.63 13.59 9.59
N ASP A 23 12.69 14.20 10.34
CA ASP A 23 11.26 13.96 10.19
C ASP A 23 10.72 14.80 9.01
N LEU A 24 10.37 14.09 7.93
CA LEU A 24 9.80 14.70 6.73
C LEU A 24 8.27 14.80 6.77
N GLY A 25 7.62 14.34 7.83
CA GLY A 25 6.17 14.36 7.95
C GLY A 25 5.54 15.75 7.76
N PRO A 26 6.04 16.81 8.43
CA PRO A 26 5.54 18.17 8.23
C PRO A 26 5.69 18.68 6.79
N GLN A 27 6.84 18.45 6.17
CA GLN A 27 7.10 18.85 4.78
C GLN A 27 6.21 18.07 3.80
N PHE A 28 6.03 16.77 4.03
CA PHE A 28 5.14 15.94 3.25
C PHE A 28 3.70 16.47 3.29
N LYS A 29 3.16 16.76 4.48
CA LYS A 29 1.81 17.32 4.65
C LYS A 29 1.66 18.66 3.95
N ALA A 30 2.65 19.54 4.06
CA ALA A 30 2.66 20.83 3.37
C ALA A 30 2.67 20.67 1.84
N ASN A 31 3.39 19.68 1.32
CA ASN A 31 3.40 19.39 -0.10
C ASN A 31 2.05 18.84 -0.59
N CYS A 32 1.36 18.02 0.20
CA CYS A 32 0.03 17.51 -0.15
C CYS A 32 -1.01 18.60 -0.38
N GLU A 33 -0.83 19.77 0.22
CA GLU A 33 -1.74 20.93 0.02
C GLU A 33 -1.52 21.66 -1.30
N LYS A 34 -0.45 21.37 -2.05
CA LYS A 34 -0.19 22.00 -3.35
C LYS A 34 -1.10 21.41 -4.42
N PRO A 35 -1.65 22.22 -5.33
CA PRO A 35 -2.60 21.78 -6.35
C PRO A 35 -2.08 20.63 -7.22
N GLU A 36 -0.82 20.63 -7.58
CA GLU A 36 -0.20 19.61 -8.42
C GLU A 36 -0.17 18.21 -7.78
N PHE A 37 -0.16 18.13 -6.44
CA PHE A 37 -0.26 16.86 -5.73
C PHE A 37 -1.71 16.53 -5.38
N TYR A 38 -2.49 17.54 -4.98
CA TYR A 38 -3.88 17.36 -4.60
C TYR A 38 -4.72 16.76 -5.73
N ILE A 39 -4.52 17.21 -6.97
CA ILE A 39 -5.35 16.80 -8.12
C ILE A 39 -5.40 15.27 -8.34
N ASN A 40 -4.31 14.57 -8.06
CA ASN A 40 -4.21 13.12 -8.25
C ASN A 40 -4.50 12.32 -6.97
N GLU A 41 -4.44 12.97 -5.81
CA GLU A 41 -4.49 12.30 -4.50
C GLU A 41 -5.62 12.83 -3.61
N LYS A 42 -6.70 13.31 -4.23
CA LYS A 42 -7.79 14.01 -3.55
C LYS A 42 -8.34 13.24 -2.34
N VAL A 43 -8.70 11.97 -2.53
CA VAL A 43 -9.28 11.16 -1.45
C VAL A 43 -8.28 10.95 -0.31
N ARG A 44 -7.04 10.61 -0.63
CA ARG A 44 -5.98 10.39 0.38
C ARG A 44 -5.69 11.64 1.18
N ILE A 45 -5.66 12.80 0.52
CA ILE A 45 -5.40 14.09 1.16
C ILE A 45 -6.60 14.51 2.02
N GLU A 46 -7.84 14.33 1.56
CA GLU A 46 -9.02 14.60 2.38
C GLU A 46 -9.06 13.71 3.64
N VAL A 47 -8.75 12.43 3.48
CA VAL A 47 -8.63 11.51 4.62
C VAL A 47 -7.52 11.98 5.57
N MET A 48 -6.36 12.37 5.05
CA MET A 48 -5.28 12.90 5.87
C MET A 48 -5.68 14.17 6.64
N ARG A 49 -6.43 15.09 6.02
CA ARG A 49 -6.93 16.31 6.67
C ARG A 49 -7.80 16.00 7.87
N HIS A 50 -8.63 14.94 7.79
CA HIS A 50 -9.55 14.56 8.85
C HIS A 50 -8.92 13.70 9.95
N PHE A 51 -8.03 12.76 9.57
CA PHE A 51 -7.47 11.76 10.48
C PHE A 51 -6.00 12.02 10.85
N GLY A 52 -5.36 12.99 10.21
CA GLY A 52 -3.98 13.40 10.52
C GLY A 52 -2.89 12.57 9.85
N TYR A 53 -3.22 11.45 9.20
CA TYR A 53 -2.27 10.55 8.57
C TYR A 53 -2.62 10.28 7.11
N PHE A 54 -1.58 10.13 6.28
CA PHE A 54 -1.76 9.82 4.87
C PHE A 54 -1.88 8.30 4.66
N MET A 55 -2.84 7.88 3.85
CA MET A 55 -3.06 6.46 3.55
C MET A 55 -2.11 5.96 2.46
N THR A 56 -1.69 4.69 2.56
CA THR A 56 -0.84 4.05 1.54
C THR A 56 -1.62 3.62 0.31
N GLU A 57 -2.91 3.33 0.46
CA GLU A 57 -3.78 2.91 -0.64
C GLU A 57 -3.99 4.03 -1.66
N SER A 58 -4.19 3.70 -2.93
CA SER A 58 -4.45 4.70 -3.97
C SER A 58 -5.75 5.45 -3.74
N THR A 59 -5.86 6.67 -4.26
CA THR A 59 -7.10 7.47 -4.20
C THR A 59 -8.29 6.69 -4.75
N GLY A 60 -8.12 5.96 -5.86
CA GLY A 60 -9.17 5.16 -6.46
C GLY A 60 -9.69 4.08 -5.51
N ASN A 61 -8.82 3.18 -5.07
CA ASN A 61 -9.21 2.08 -4.20
C ASN A 61 -9.74 2.59 -2.85
N LEU A 62 -9.07 3.56 -2.23
CA LEU A 62 -9.52 4.12 -0.96
C LEU A 62 -10.93 4.70 -1.06
N SER A 63 -11.27 5.33 -2.19
CA SER A 63 -12.61 5.88 -2.43
C SER A 63 -13.70 4.80 -2.49
N GLU A 64 -13.35 3.57 -2.85
CA GLU A 64 -14.28 2.43 -2.92
C GLU A 64 -14.61 1.85 -1.54
N TYR A 65 -13.65 1.94 -0.60
CA TYR A 65 -13.84 1.46 0.78
C TYR A 65 -14.51 2.47 1.69
N LEU A 66 -14.42 3.76 1.37
CA LEU A 66 -14.96 4.82 2.21
C LEU A 66 -16.30 5.33 1.66
N PRO A 67 -17.36 5.39 2.47
CA PRO A 67 -18.71 5.69 1.98
C PRO A 67 -18.89 7.14 1.51
N TRP A 68 -17.95 8.03 1.80
CA TRP A 68 -18.11 9.47 1.57
C TRP A 68 -17.84 9.91 0.13
N PHE A 69 -16.96 9.20 -0.59
CA PHE A 69 -16.39 9.68 -1.86
C PHE A 69 -17.14 9.20 -3.11
N ARG A 70 -17.95 8.12 -2.98
CA ARG A 70 -18.73 7.54 -4.08
C ARG A 70 -20.23 7.48 -3.80
N SER A 71 -20.70 8.18 -2.77
CA SER A 71 -22.09 8.12 -2.34
C SER A 71 -23.06 8.79 -3.31
N HIS A 72 -22.60 9.72 -4.13
CA HIS A 72 -23.41 10.43 -5.11
C HIS A 72 -22.54 11.03 -6.23
N GLU A 73 -23.19 11.39 -7.35
CA GLU A 73 -22.54 11.84 -8.59
C GLU A 73 -21.61 13.06 -8.38
N ARG A 74 -21.99 14.01 -7.52
CA ARG A 74 -21.16 15.16 -7.21
C ARG A 74 -19.84 14.75 -6.56
N ALA A 75 -19.89 13.85 -5.57
CA ALA A 75 -18.68 13.38 -4.90
C ALA A 75 -17.75 12.61 -5.89
N LEU A 76 -18.34 11.79 -6.78
CA LEU A 76 -17.57 11.13 -7.83
C LEU A 76 -16.84 12.13 -8.73
N LYS A 77 -17.53 13.17 -9.18
CA LYS A 77 -16.93 14.21 -10.04
C LYS A 77 -15.88 15.05 -9.33
N GLU A 78 -16.04 15.25 -8.02
CA GLU A 78 -15.15 16.08 -7.23
C GLU A 78 -13.86 15.33 -6.84
N TYR A 79 -13.99 14.08 -6.39
CA TYR A 79 -12.89 13.33 -5.76
C TYR A 79 -12.33 12.19 -6.61
N CYS A 80 -13.11 11.66 -7.56
CA CYS A 80 -12.78 10.44 -8.30
C CYS A 80 -12.78 10.69 -9.82
N ASP A 81 -12.28 11.84 -10.25
CA ASP A 81 -12.33 12.31 -11.64
C ASP A 81 -11.05 12.03 -12.45
N GLN A 82 -9.96 11.68 -11.77
CA GLN A 82 -8.70 11.44 -12.44
C GLN A 82 -8.57 9.99 -12.92
N PRO A 83 -7.93 9.77 -14.08
CA PRO A 83 -7.73 8.43 -14.64
C PRO A 83 -6.82 7.56 -13.77
N ALA A 84 -6.72 6.29 -14.11
CA ALA A 84 -5.90 5.30 -13.43
C ALA A 84 -6.19 5.23 -11.92
N PHE A 85 -5.19 5.46 -11.10
CA PHE A 85 -5.31 5.37 -9.64
C PHE A 85 -6.04 6.56 -8.99
N GLY A 86 -6.38 7.59 -9.76
CA GLY A 86 -7.17 8.74 -9.30
C GLY A 86 -8.68 8.48 -9.19
N GLY A 87 -9.14 7.25 -9.49
CA GLY A 87 -10.46 6.76 -9.14
C GLY A 87 -11.57 6.99 -10.16
N ALA A 88 -11.25 7.49 -11.36
CA ALA A 88 -12.26 7.61 -12.41
C ALA A 88 -12.97 6.28 -12.68
N SER A 89 -14.30 6.32 -12.80
CA SER A 89 -15.12 5.13 -12.98
C SER A 89 -14.70 4.33 -14.22
N GLY A 90 -14.53 3.02 -14.05
CA GLY A 90 -14.11 2.12 -15.13
C GLY A 90 -12.59 2.15 -15.44
N ALA A 91 -11.78 2.93 -14.73
CA ALA A 91 -10.34 3.03 -14.99
C ALA A 91 -9.65 1.66 -14.95
N TYR A 92 -9.93 0.84 -13.96
CA TYR A 92 -9.36 -0.51 -13.84
C TYR A 92 -9.83 -1.45 -14.96
N TYR A 93 -11.09 -1.37 -15.36
CA TYR A 93 -11.60 -2.13 -16.51
C TYR A 93 -10.86 -1.77 -17.80
N HIS A 94 -10.65 -0.49 -18.06
CA HIS A 94 -9.89 -0.04 -19.23
C HIS A 94 -8.44 -0.47 -19.18
N TYR A 95 -7.82 -0.40 -18.00
CA TYR A 95 -6.47 -0.93 -17.77
C TYR A 95 -6.39 -2.42 -18.07
N CYS A 96 -7.28 -3.25 -17.55
CA CYS A 96 -7.32 -4.69 -17.81
C CYS A 96 -7.49 -4.98 -19.31
N LYS A 97 -8.36 -4.26 -19.98
CA LYS A 97 -8.52 -4.39 -21.46
C LYS A 97 -7.22 -4.07 -22.19
N ALA A 98 -6.54 -3.01 -21.81
CA ALA A 98 -5.26 -2.63 -22.43
C ALA A 98 -4.18 -3.70 -22.20
N VAL A 99 -4.10 -4.25 -20.99
CA VAL A 99 -3.18 -5.37 -20.67
C VAL A 99 -3.49 -6.59 -21.53
N VAL A 100 -4.75 -7.00 -21.61
CA VAL A 100 -5.16 -8.14 -22.46
C VAL A 100 -4.76 -7.92 -23.91
N GLN A 101 -5.01 -6.73 -24.46
CA GLN A 101 -4.64 -6.42 -25.86
C GLN A 101 -3.11 -6.44 -26.06
N LYS A 102 -2.36 -5.89 -25.12
CA LYS A 102 -0.88 -5.91 -25.16
C LYS A 102 -0.32 -7.33 -25.24
N HIS A 103 -0.92 -8.27 -24.49
CA HIS A 103 -0.41 -9.63 -24.37
C HIS A 103 -1.10 -10.65 -25.30
N LYS A 104 -2.13 -10.24 -26.03
CA LYS A 104 -2.94 -11.15 -26.87
C LYS A 104 -2.15 -11.97 -27.89
N ASN A 105 -1.10 -11.38 -28.46
CA ASN A 105 -0.30 -12.00 -29.53
C ASN A 105 1.13 -12.34 -29.08
N VAL A 106 1.39 -12.37 -27.77
CA VAL A 106 2.70 -12.71 -27.24
C VAL A 106 2.79 -14.23 -27.08
N ASP A 107 3.73 -14.85 -27.80
CA ASP A 107 4.08 -16.25 -27.58
C ASP A 107 5.05 -16.33 -26.39
N TYR A 108 4.49 -16.61 -25.22
CA TYR A 108 5.29 -16.71 -24.00
C TYR A 108 6.22 -17.93 -23.97
N LEU A 109 5.92 -18.96 -24.77
CA LEU A 109 6.78 -20.16 -24.85
C LEU A 109 8.02 -19.93 -25.73
N ALA A 110 7.92 -18.97 -26.66
CA ALA A 110 9.02 -18.56 -27.51
C ALA A 110 9.93 -17.48 -26.90
N LEU A 111 9.53 -16.89 -25.76
CA LEU A 111 10.37 -15.93 -25.04
C LEU A 111 11.53 -16.67 -24.38
N GLU A 112 12.74 -16.23 -24.66
CA GLU A 112 13.89 -16.65 -23.89
C GLU A 112 13.69 -16.27 -22.41
N SER A 113 14.08 -17.17 -21.49
CA SER A 113 14.00 -16.88 -20.08
C SER A 113 14.86 -15.67 -19.75
N ALA A 114 14.23 -14.62 -19.26
CA ALA A 114 14.97 -13.44 -18.80
C ALA A 114 15.85 -13.82 -17.60
N GLU A 115 17.12 -13.45 -17.66
CA GLU A 115 18.00 -13.61 -16.49
C GLU A 115 17.48 -12.72 -15.35
N ILE A 116 17.28 -13.30 -14.17
CA ILE A 116 16.87 -12.58 -12.98
C ILE A 116 18.09 -11.90 -12.38
N THR A 117 18.31 -10.64 -12.74
CA THR A 117 19.48 -9.87 -12.32
C THR A 117 19.33 -9.20 -10.96
N ARG A 118 18.10 -9.04 -10.46
CA ARG A 118 17.82 -8.45 -9.15
C ARG A 118 16.51 -8.95 -8.56
N ARG A 119 16.41 -8.94 -7.24
CA ARG A 119 15.16 -9.20 -6.55
C ARG A 119 14.18 -8.04 -6.74
N SER A 120 12.89 -8.37 -6.73
CA SER A 120 11.82 -7.36 -6.64
C SER A 120 11.80 -6.73 -5.24
N VAL A 121 10.98 -5.71 -5.06
CA VAL A 121 10.72 -5.09 -3.73
C VAL A 121 9.81 -5.95 -2.85
N GLU A 122 9.25 -7.03 -3.40
CA GLU A 122 8.32 -7.92 -2.71
C GLU A 122 9.03 -8.82 -1.69
N TYR A 123 8.35 -9.12 -0.59
CA TYR A 123 8.94 -9.80 0.55
C TYR A 123 9.23 -11.28 0.35
N CYS A 124 8.54 -11.97 -0.56
CA CYS A 124 8.55 -13.42 -0.67
C CYS A 124 9.97 -14.01 -0.73
N SER A 125 10.82 -13.49 -1.61
CA SER A 125 12.18 -13.99 -1.77
C SER A 125 13.07 -13.76 -0.54
N TYR A 126 12.83 -12.68 0.21
CA TYR A 126 13.59 -12.39 1.44
C TYR A 126 13.11 -13.27 2.59
N ILE A 127 11.81 -13.57 2.66
CA ILE A 127 11.25 -14.51 3.63
C ILE A 127 11.80 -15.91 3.40
N LEU A 128 11.80 -16.39 2.14
CA LEU A 128 12.37 -17.70 1.78
C LEU A 128 13.85 -17.80 2.14
N GLU A 129 14.64 -16.78 1.81
CA GLU A 129 16.05 -16.75 2.18
C GLU A 129 16.24 -16.79 3.70
N ALA A 130 15.48 -15.99 4.44
CA ALA A 130 15.54 -15.98 5.89
C ALA A 130 15.18 -17.35 6.50
N VAL A 131 14.23 -18.07 5.86
CA VAL A 131 13.86 -19.43 6.25
C VAL A 131 15.01 -20.40 6.02
N GLU A 132 15.64 -20.38 4.85
CA GLU A 132 16.66 -21.33 4.43
C GLU A 132 18.02 -21.08 5.11
N THR A 133 18.32 -19.82 5.44
CA THR A 133 19.64 -19.43 5.98
C THR A 133 19.63 -19.12 7.47
N ASP A 134 18.48 -19.30 8.16
CA ASP A 134 18.27 -18.90 9.55
C ASP A 134 18.65 -17.44 9.84
N HIS A 135 18.44 -16.58 8.85
CA HIS A 135 18.69 -15.15 8.96
C HIS A 135 17.48 -14.45 9.56
N VAL A 136 17.72 -13.45 10.40
CA VAL A 136 16.64 -12.58 10.90
C VAL A 136 16.18 -11.65 9.77
N PHE A 137 14.93 -11.76 9.38
CA PHE A 137 14.29 -10.83 8.45
C PHE A 137 13.07 -10.21 9.11
N ARG A 138 13.09 -8.88 9.20
CA ARG A 138 11.98 -8.12 9.77
C ARG A 138 10.98 -7.73 8.68
N LEU A 139 9.73 -8.07 8.90
CA LEU A 139 8.63 -7.72 8.00
C LEU A 139 7.39 -7.34 8.82
N ASN A 140 6.49 -6.61 8.18
CA ASN A 140 5.15 -6.41 8.71
C ASN A 140 4.26 -7.53 8.16
N GLY A 141 3.53 -8.19 9.03
CA GLY A 141 2.67 -9.31 8.67
C GLY A 141 1.38 -9.33 9.45
N ASN A 142 0.36 -9.93 8.83
CA ASN A 142 -0.90 -10.16 9.50
C ASN A 142 -0.79 -11.38 10.43
N VAL A 143 -1.02 -11.15 11.70
CA VAL A 143 -0.88 -12.16 12.73
C VAL A 143 -2.06 -12.13 13.68
N ARG A 144 -2.19 -13.20 14.46
CA ARG A 144 -3.11 -13.24 15.57
C ARG A 144 -2.65 -12.27 16.65
N ASN A 145 -3.58 -11.46 17.17
CA ASN A 145 -3.29 -10.57 18.29
C ASN A 145 -3.19 -11.36 19.61
N ASP A 146 -2.00 -11.72 19.96
CA ASP A 146 -1.68 -12.36 21.23
C ASP A 146 -1.12 -11.34 22.26
N GLY A 147 -1.67 -10.12 22.24
CA GLY A 147 -1.30 -9.02 23.12
C GLY A 147 -0.46 -7.92 22.46
N TYR A 148 -0.19 -8.02 21.16
CA TYR A 148 0.58 -7.01 20.40
C TYR A 148 -0.10 -5.64 20.41
N ILE A 149 -1.42 -5.61 20.25
CA ILE A 149 -2.23 -4.39 20.30
C ILE A 149 -3.24 -4.52 21.44
N THR A 150 -2.97 -3.82 22.53
CA THR A 150 -3.67 -4.01 23.80
C THR A 150 -5.12 -3.53 23.82
N ASN A 151 -5.49 -2.59 22.94
CA ASN A 151 -6.84 -2.06 22.81
C ASN A 151 -7.67 -2.77 21.74
N LEU A 152 -7.16 -3.85 21.14
CA LEU A 152 -7.91 -4.73 20.25
C LEU A 152 -8.17 -6.10 20.89
N PRO A 153 -9.25 -6.79 20.50
CA PRO A 153 -9.56 -8.11 21.06
C PRO A 153 -8.41 -9.10 20.87
N GLN A 154 -8.19 -9.96 21.87
CA GLN A 154 -7.29 -11.09 21.75
C GLN A 154 -7.80 -12.02 20.62
N GLY A 155 -6.88 -12.52 19.80
CA GLY A 155 -7.20 -13.38 18.66
C GLY A 155 -7.68 -12.64 17.41
N ALA A 156 -7.83 -11.31 17.44
CA ALA A 156 -8.06 -10.52 16.23
C ALA A 156 -6.89 -10.66 15.26
N CYS A 157 -7.14 -10.54 13.97
CA CYS A 157 -6.07 -10.40 12.99
C CYS A 157 -5.54 -8.98 13.03
N VAL A 158 -4.26 -8.81 13.31
CA VAL A 158 -3.59 -7.51 13.39
C VAL A 158 -2.30 -7.54 12.60
N GLU A 159 -1.89 -6.39 12.10
CA GLU A 159 -0.58 -6.26 11.50
C GLU A 159 0.45 -5.89 12.57
N HIS A 160 1.53 -6.63 12.58
CA HIS A 160 2.64 -6.42 13.51
C HIS A 160 3.98 -6.60 12.80
N ALA A 161 4.99 -5.86 13.23
CA ALA A 161 6.36 -6.06 12.78
C ALA A 161 6.95 -7.29 13.48
N HIS A 162 7.33 -8.30 12.69
CA HIS A 162 7.91 -9.54 13.20
C HIS A 162 9.38 -9.65 12.88
N ASP A 163 10.13 -10.15 13.84
CA ASP A 163 11.40 -10.81 13.63
C ASP A 163 11.13 -12.32 13.59
N ARG A 164 11.54 -13.01 12.55
CA ARG A 164 11.22 -14.43 12.31
C ARG A 164 11.55 -15.37 13.48
N ARG A 165 12.51 -15.01 14.33
CA ARG A 165 12.89 -15.83 15.50
C ARG A 165 11.83 -15.90 16.62
N GLU A 166 10.83 -15.02 16.60
CA GLU A 166 9.80 -14.97 17.65
C GLU A 166 8.66 -16.00 17.49
N GLN A 167 8.69 -16.83 16.42
CA GLN A 167 7.61 -17.78 16.10
C GLN A 167 7.97 -19.25 16.32
N GLU A 168 8.99 -19.62 17.05
CA GLU A 168 9.13 -21.00 17.47
C GLU A 168 8.19 -21.27 18.66
N PRO A 169 7.11 -22.07 18.48
CA PRO A 169 6.36 -22.60 19.63
C PRO A 169 7.26 -23.59 20.34
N GLY A 170 7.54 -23.34 21.60
CA GLY A 170 8.10 -24.33 22.52
C GLY A 170 7.16 -25.51 22.72
#